data_b5f316450d4c1c2345258bd85fed0a5e
#
_entry.id   b5f316450d4c1c2345258bd85fed0a5e
#
_cell.length_a   1.000
_cell.length_b   1.000
_cell.length_c   1.000
_cell.angle_alpha   90.00
_cell.angle_beta   90.00
_cell.angle_gamma   90.00
#
_symmetry.space_group_name_H-M   'P 1'
#
loop_
_entity.id
_entity.type
_entity.pdbx_description
1 polymer ?
#
loop_
_entity_poly.entity_id
_entity_poly.type
_entity_poly.pdbx_seq_one_letter_code
_entity_poly.pdbx_strand_id
1 'polypeptide(L)'
;MLIAVPKETLADENRIALIPASVSALTKAGLEVMIESGAGAGAFIADHAYEEAGAKIAPNAEALYQAADIIFKVRPPTTEEVNGMKDGSTLICLMDAFFRLDLMGQLAAKRISGFGLEFVPRITRAQSMDVLSSMAAIAGYRSVIEAAGMLPKYFPMLMTSAGTITPAKVFVIGAGVAGLMAIATAKRLGAVVEAYDTRPAVKEQVESVGAKFIEFDLETADAEDAGGYAKAQSDEFYKKQQEQMKAKVTSVDVVITTAAIPGKQAPVLITDDMLQAMRPGSVIVDLAAERGGNTEGAVAGEVVEKHGVRIIGYTDYPSRSSVHASQLYSKNITTFLLNMVKEEQFAIDLEDEIVKGSLLTHDGQVVHEMIKPLMEQGA
;
A
#
# COMPACT_ATOMS: atom_id res chain seq x y z
N MET A 1 3.34 29.68 -4.21
CA MET A 1 4.05 28.43 -4.47
C MET A 1 3.26 27.58 -5.43
N LEU A 2 3.96 26.89 -6.32
CA LEU A 2 3.35 26.03 -7.34
C LEU A 2 3.51 24.56 -7.00
N ILE A 3 2.38 23.87 -6.85
CA ILE A 3 2.29 22.42 -6.72
C ILE A 3 2.13 21.82 -8.12
N ALA A 4 2.99 20.88 -8.46
CA ALA A 4 2.97 20.18 -9.73
C ALA A 4 2.61 18.70 -9.55
N VAL A 5 1.74 18.20 -10.42
CA VAL A 5 1.29 16.80 -10.43
C VAL A 5 1.55 16.21 -11.81
N PRO A 6 2.65 15.47 -11.99
CA PRO A 6 2.93 14.80 -13.24
C PRO A 6 2.04 13.56 -13.42
N LYS A 7 1.98 13.06 -14.63
CA LYS A 7 1.45 11.74 -14.94
C LYS A 7 2.36 10.66 -14.30
N GLU A 8 1.75 9.63 -13.74
CA GLU A 8 2.52 8.46 -13.30
C GLU A 8 3.03 7.66 -14.51
N THR A 9 4.29 7.30 -14.48
CA THR A 9 5.00 6.65 -15.61
C THR A 9 5.21 5.15 -15.40
N LEU A 10 5.00 4.64 -14.17
CA LEU A 10 5.11 3.21 -13.89
C LEU A 10 3.98 2.45 -14.59
N ALA A 11 4.33 1.32 -15.21
CA ALA A 11 3.33 0.45 -15.83
C ALA A 11 2.25 0.05 -14.81
N ASP A 12 0.99 -0.01 -15.27
CA ASP A 12 -0.20 -0.35 -14.47
C ASP A 12 -0.54 0.61 -13.32
N GLU A 13 0.16 1.77 -13.22
CA GLU A 13 -0.22 2.81 -12.28
C GLU A 13 -1.27 3.75 -12.90
N ASN A 14 -2.51 3.61 -12.43
CA ASN A 14 -3.67 4.36 -12.91
C ASN A 14 -4.12 5.43 -11.92
N ARG A 15 -3.49 5.52 -10.75
CA ARG A 15 -3.79 6.55 -9.75
C ARG A 15 -3.19 7.87 -10.16
N ILE A 16 -3.75 8.94 -9.60
CA ILE A 16 -3.16 10.28 -9.63
C ILE A 16 -3.06 10.82 -8.21
N ALA A 17 -2.00 11.59 -7.94
CA ALA A 17 -1.75 12.12 -6.60
C ALA A 17 -2.77 13.17 -6.15
N LEU A 18 -3.45 13.86 -7.08
CA LEU A 18 -4.39 14.92 -6.78
C LEU A 18 -5.66 14.80 -7.62
N ILE A 19 -6.82 14.95 -7.00
CA ILE A 19 -8.12 15.03 -7.67
C ILE A 19 -8.66 16.48 -7.66
N PRO A 20 -9.61 16.86 -8.55
CA PRO A 20 -10.15 18.23 -8.62
C PRO A 20 -10.67 18.77 -7.27
N ALA A 21 -11.34 17.94 -6.47
CA ALA A 21 -11.83 18.35 -5.16
C ALA A 21 -10.73 18.85 -4.22
N SER A 22 -9.54 18.24 -4.29
CA SER A 22 -8.37 18.64 -3.48
C SER A 22 -7.67 19.88 -4.05
N VAL A 23 -7.71 20.10 -5.36
CA VAL A 23 -7.22 21.34 -5.99
C VAL A 23 -7.87 22.56 -5.36
N SER A 24 -9.21 22.53 -5.23
CA SER A 24 -9.95 23.64 -4.61
C SER A 24 -9.56 23.92 -3.16
N ALA A 25 -9.12 22.90 -2.40
CA ALA A 25 -8.64 23.09 -1.04
C ALA A 25 -7.26 23.77 -1.01
N LEU A 26 -6.38 23.40 -1.93
CA LEU A 26 -5.04 23.98 -2.05
C LEU A 26 -5.07 25.42 -2.54
N THR A 27 -5.91 25.72 -3.53
CA THR A 27 -6.06 27.10 -4.04
C THR A 27 -6.64 28.05 -2.99
N LYS A 28 -7.56 27.57 -2.14
CA LYS A 28 -8.07 28.35 -0.98
C LYS A 28 -6.98 28.61 0.07
N ALA A 29 -5.95 27.77 0.13
CA ALA A 29 -4.79 27.96 1.01
C ALA A 29 -3.68 28.81 0.35
N GLY A 30 -3.98 29.52 -0.75
CA GLY A 30 -3.04 30.41 -1.43
C GLY A 30 -2.00 29.70 -2.32
N LEU A 31 -2.19 28.41 -2.61
CA LEU A 31 -1.27 27.62 -3.43
C LEU A 31 -1.77 27.52 -4.88
N GLU A 32 -0.86 27.63 -5.84
CA GLU A 32 -1.16 27.35 -7.25
C GLU A 32 -0.97 25.84 -7.54
N VAL A 33 -1.80 25.31 -8.43
CA VAL A 33 -1.74 23.90 -8.84
C VAL A 33 -1.59 23.79 -10.36
N MET A 34 -0.68 22.95 -10.81
CA MET A 34 -0.46 22.60 -12.20
C MET A 34 -0.47 21.09 -12.37
N ILE A 35 -1.26 20.60 -13.32
CA ILE A 35 -1.42 19.17 -13.61
C ILE A 35 -0.86 18.92 -15.02
N GLU A 36 -0.13 17.84 -15.22
CA GLU A 36 0.27 17.41 -16.56
C GLU A 36 -0.96 16.95 -17.37
N SER A 37 -1.05 17.36 -18.62
CA SER A 37 -2.15 16.96 -19.50
C SER A 37 -2.31 15.45 -19.57
N GLY A 38 -3.53 14.97 -19.36
CA GLY A 38 -3.87 13.56 -19.34
C GLY A 38 -3.43 12.79 -18.08
N ALA A 39 -2.86 13.45 -17.06
CA ALA A 39 -2.42 12.77 -15.84
C ALA A 39 -3.56 12.08 -15.08
N GLY A 40 -4.78 12.63 -15.15
CA GLY A 40 -5.97 12.06 -14.51
C GLY A 40 -6.63 10.91 -15.26
N ALA A 41 -6.20 10.62 -16.50
CA ALA A 41 -6.91 9.68 -17.39
C ALA A 41 -7.08 8.27 -16.80
N GLY A 42 -6.05 7.74 -16.10
CA GLY A 42 -6.12 6.44 -15.44
C GLY A 42 -7.15 6.38 -14.29
N ALA A 43 -7.49 7.52 -13.70
CA ALA A 43 -8.54 7.67 -12.68
C ALA A 43 -9.87 8.20 -13.28
N PHE A 44 -10.01 8.21 -14.61
CA PHE A 44 -11.18 8.71 -15.35
C PHE A 44 -11.49 10.19 -15.09
N ILE A 45 -10.47 11.01 -14.90
CA ILE A 45 -10.57 12.46 -14.67
C ILE A 45 -9.96 13.18 -15.89
N ALA A 46 -10.76 13.97 -16.56
CA ALA A 46 -10.32 14.76 -17.72
C ALA A 46 -9.71 16.10 -17.27
N ASP A 47 -8.84 16.67 -18.12
CA ASP A 47 -8.11 17.91 -17.84
C ASP A 47 -9.04 19.09 -17.49
N HIS A 48 -10.19 19.24 -18.21
CA HIS A 48 -11.13 20.32 -17.94
C HIS A 48 -11.67 20.32 -16.49
N ALA A 49 -11.81 19.14 -15.85
CA ALA A 49 -12.27 19.06 -14.47
C ALA A 49 -11.25 19.67 -13.49
N TYR A 50 -9.96 19.60 -13.82
CA TYR A 50 -8.92 20.28 -13.05
C TYR A 50 -8.91 21.78 -13.28
N GLU A 51 -9.13 22.23 -14.54
CA GLU A 51 -9.24 23.65 -14.87
C GLU A 51 -10.44 24.29 -14.16
N GLU A 52 -11.61 23.64 -14.15
CA GLU A 52 -12.80 24.07 -13.41
C GLU A 52 -12.55 24.15 -11.89
N ALA A 53 -11.68 23.32 -11.36
CA ALA A 53 -11.27 23.35 -9.96
C ALA A 53 -10.19 24.41 -9.64
N GLY A 54 -9.65 25.10 -10.67
CA GLY A 54 -8.68 26.18 -10.55
C GLY A 54 -7.22 25.78 -10.78
N ALA A 55 -6.95 24.58 -11.30
CA ALA A 55 -5.60 24.19 -11.71
C ALA A 55 -5.28 24.69 -13.13
N LYS A 56 -3.98 24.82 -13.43
CA LYS A 56 -3.44 25.01 -14.77
C LYS A 56 -3.05 23.67 -15.37
N ILE A 57 -3.15 23.51 -16.69
CA ILE A 57 -2.70 22.30 -17.38
C ILE A 57 -1.35 22.57 -18.03
N ALA A 58 -0.35 21.71 -17.71
CA ALA A 58 0.95 21.70 -18.36
C ALA A 58 0.93 20.75 -19.57
N PRO A 59 1.54 21.10 -20.71
CA PRO A 59 1.52 20.26 -21.90
C PRO A 59 2.34 18.97 -21.75
N ASN A 60 3.33 18.95 -20.87
CA ASN A 60 4.23 17.82 -20.61
C ASN A 60 4.92 17.92 -19.24
N ALA A 61 5.58 16.84 -18.84
CA ALA A 61 6.28 16.75 -17.55
C ALA A 61 7.46 17.73 -17.44
N GLU A 62 8.19 18.02 -18.53
CA GLU A 62 9.36 18.89 -18.50
C GLU A 62 8.96 20.31 -18.07
N ALA A 63 7.97 20.90 -18.72
CA ALA A 63 7.45 22.23 -18.37
C ALA A 63 6.96 22.28 -16.92
N LEU A 64 6.37 21.18 -16.45
CA LEU A 64 5.83 21.03 -15.10
C LEU A 64 6.96 20.99 -14.06
N TYR A 65 7.97 20.14 -14.25
CA TYR A 65 9.07 19.96 -13.28
C TYR A 65 9.93 21.22 -13.13
N GLN A 66 10.16 21.97 -14.22
CA GLN A 66 10.95 23.21 -14.17
C GLN A 66 10.23 24.35 -13.42
N ALA A 67 8.90 24.38 -13.45
CA ALA A 67 8.11 25.41 -12.78
C ALA A 67 7.82 25.08 -11.31
N ALA A 68 7.89 23.80 -10.91
CA ALA A 68 7.41 23.31 -9.63
C ALA A 68 8.27 23.75 -8.43
N ASP A 69 7.61 24.22 -7.38
CA ASP A 69 8.19 24.35 -6.05
C ASP A 69 7.94 23.07 -5.23
N ILE A 70 6.76 22.46 -5.41
CA ILE A 70 6.37 21.21 -4.74
C ILE A 70 5.86 20.23 -5.80
N ILE A 71 6.28 18.97 -5.73
CA ILE A 71 5.88 17.92 -6.66
C ILE A 71 5.14 16.84 -5.88
N PHE A 72 3.94 16.50 -6.34
CA PHE A 72 3.14 15.39 -5.82
C PHE A 72 3.18 14.22 -6.78
N LYS A 73 3.58 13.05 -6.30
CA LYS A 73 3.48 11.78 -7.03
C LYS A 73 2.84 10.71 -6.16
N VAL A 74 2.39 9.64 -6.79
CA VAL A 74 1.94 8.43 -6.09
C VAL A 74 3.12 7.50 -5.85
N ARG A 75 3.91 7.24 -6.90
CA ARG A 75 5.04 6.29 -6.86
C ARG A 75 6.38 7.04 -6.84
N PRO A 76 7.46 6.37 -6.44
CA PRO A 76 8.79 6.96 -6.48
C PRO A 76 9.12 7.45 -7.89
N PRO A 77 9.81 8.58 -8.06
CA PRO A 77 10.24 9.04 -9.37
C PRO A 77 11.32 8.15 -9.97
N THR A 78 11.42 8.16 -11.29
CA THR A 78 12.57 7.61 -12.02
C THR A 78 13.76 8.57 -11.95
N THR A 79 14.96 8.09 -12.33
CA THR A 79 16.16 8.94 -12.42
C THR A 79 15.95 10.09 -13.41
N GLU A 80 15.28 9.84 -14.53
CA GLU A 80 14.96 10.87 -15.54
C GLU A 80 14.04 11.95 -14.96
N GLU A 81 13.01 11.54 -14.22
CA GLU A 81 12.10 12.47 -13.55
C GLU A 81 12.85 13.33 -12.52
N VAL A 82 13.71 12.71 -11.68
CA VAL A 82 14.54 13.45 -10.72
C VAL A 82 15.44 14.46 -11.44
N ASN A 83 16.09 14.07 -12.54
CA ASN A 83 16.94 14.97 -13.32
C ASN A 83 16.15 16.16 -13.89
N GLY A 84 14.90 15.98 -14.25
CA GLY A 84 14.00 17.04 -14.73
C GLY A 84 13.52 18.00 -13.64
N MET A 85 13.53 17.59 -12.36
CA MET A 85 13.05 18.43 -11.26
C MET A 85 14.00 19.60 -10.99
N LYS A 86 13.42 20.73 -10.56
CA LYS A 86 14.14 21.92 -10.14
C LYS A 86 14.94 21.64 -8.87
N ASP A 87 16.21 22.08 -8.83
CA ASP A 87 17.04 21.96 -7.64
C ASP A 87 16.42 22.70 -6.45
N GLY A 88 16.44 22.09 -5.28
CA GLY A 88 15.84 22.64 -4.06
C GLY A 88 14.33 22.60 -3.99
N SER A 89 13.65 21.94 -4.94
CA SER A 89 12.21 21.69 -4.87
C SER A 89 11.85 20.71 -3.74
N THR A 90 10.55 20.57 -3.46
CA THR A 90 10.03 19.57 -2.51
C THR A 90 9.31 18.46 -3.27
N LEU A 91 9.60 17.21 -2.93
CA LEU A 91 8.90 16.03 -3.48
C LEU A 91 8.16 15.29 -2.37
N ILE A 92 6.88 15.02 -2.58
CA ILE A 92 6.03 14.29 -1.63
C ILE A 92 5.39 13.12 -2.37
N CYS A 93 5.72 11.89 -1.98
CA CYS A 93 5.13 10.65 -2.54
C CYS A 93 5.41 9.45 -1.64
N LEU A 94 5.00 8.25 -2.08
CA LEU A 94 5.56 7.00 -1.59
C LEU A 94 6.96 6.85 -2.20
N MET A 95 7.99 6.80 -1.38
CA MET A 95 9.39 6.80 -1.83
C MET A 95 10.00 5.41 -1.93
N ASP A 96 9.42 4.44 -1.22
CA ASP A 96 9.98 3.10 -1.07
C ASP A 96 11.45 3.11 -0.60
N ALA A 97 11.76 4.00 0.32
CA ALA A 97 13.11 4.43 0.63
C ALA A 97 14.03 3.31 1.14
N PHE A 98 13.51 2.29 1.83
CA PHE A 98 14.30 1.12 2.26
C PHE A 98 14.92 0.34 1.10
N PHE A 99 14.29 0.36 -0.07
CA PHE A 99 14.70 -0.39 -1.27
C PHE A 99 15.20 0.51 -2.40
N ARG A 100 15.16 1.83 -2.20
CA ARG A 100 15.55 2.84 -3.17
C ARG A 100 16.58 3.82 -2.60
N LEU A 101 17.65 3.28 -2.00
CA LEU A 101 18.72 4.11 -1.44
C LEU A 101 19.44 4.96 -2.50
N ASP A 102 19.54 4.47 -3.73
CA ASP A 102 20.00 5.20 -4.89
C ASP A 102 19.23 6.50 -5.13
N LEU A 103 17.88 6.42 -5.03
CA LEU A 103 17.00 7.58 -5.15
C LEU A 103 17.27 8.62 -4.06
N MET A 104 17.50 8.18 -2.82
CA MET A 104 17.82 9.11 -1.72
C MET A 104 19.09 9.91 -2.01
N GLY A 105 20.12 9.27 -2.57
CA GLY A 105 21.35 9.95 -3.01
C GLY A 105 21.10 10.96 -4.13
N GLN A 106 20.27 10.61 -5.11
CA GLN A 106 19.92 11.50 -6.23
C GLN A 106 19.14 12.73 -5.76
N LEU A 107 18.16 12.57 -4.87
CA LEU A 107 17.38 13.68 -4.30
C LEU A 107 18.29 14.62 -3.48
N ALA A 108 19.18 14.07 -2.65
CA ALA A 108 20.14 14.84 -1.87
C ALA A 108 21.07 15.63 -2.78
N ALA A 109 21.62 15.02 -3.85
CA ALA A 109 22.51 15.69 -4.80
C ALA A 109 21.86 16.92 -5.46
N LYS A 110 20.55 16.90 -5.71
CA LYS A 110 19.76 18.03 -6.22
C LYS A 110 19.17 18.93 -5.14
N ARG A 111 19.51 18.70 -3.87
CA ARG A 111 18.99 19.43 -2.71
C ARG A 111 17.47 19.41 -2.62
N ILE A 112 16.83 18.37 -3.17
CA ILE A 112 15.39 18.17 -3.10
C ILE A 112 15.01 17.74 -1.67
N SER A 113 14.01 18.43 -1.08
CA SER A 113 13.41 18.01 0.19
C SER A 113 12.40 16.90 -0.09
N GLY A 114 12.80 15.65 0.19
CA GLY A 114 11.99 14.47 -0.10
C GLY A 114 11.20 13.98 1.11
N PHE A 115 9.88 13.89 0.98
CA PHE A 115 9.01 13.34 2.01
C PHE A 115 8.44 11.99 1.57
N GLY A 116 8.72 10.93 2.36
CA GLY A 116 8.16 9.60 2.19
C GLY A 116 6.88 9.45 3.00
N LEU A 117 5.73 9.38 2.31
CA LEU A 117 4.43 9.25 2.98
C LEU A 117 4.28 7.92 3.74
N GLU A 118 5.08 6.92 3.42
CA GLU A 118 5.16 5.66 4.17
C GLU A 118 5.77 5.81 5.57
N PHE A 119 6.41 6.93 5.86
CA PHE A 119 7.02 7.24 7.15
C PHE A 119 6.19 8.21 8.01
N VAL A 120 5.00 8.59 7.56
CA VAL A 120 4.09 9.39 8.38
C VAL A 120 3.79 8.63 9.68
N PRO A 121 4.06 9.24 10.86
CA PRO A 121 3.94 8.55 12.14
C PRO A 121 2.49 8.18 12.47
N ARG A 122 2.29 7.02 13.10
CA ARG A 122 0.95 6.51 13.46
C ARG A 122 0.45 7.12 14.76
N ILE A 123 0.17 8.41 14.73
CA ILE A 123 -0.40 9.20 15.83
C ILE A 123 -1.78 9.72 15.43
N THR A 124 -2.60 10.07 16.43
CA THR A 124 -3.98 10.51 16.20
C THR A 124 -4.09 11.69 15.23
N ARG A 125 -3.19 12.69 15.34
CA ARG A 125 -3.15 13.86 14.47
C ARG A 125 -2.84 13.53 13.01
N ALA A 126 -2.10 12.44 12.74
CA ALA A 126 -1.67 12.04 11.41
C ALA A 126 -2.60 11.01 10.73
N GLN A 127 -3.65 10.53 11.39
CA GLN A 127 -4.53 9.48 10.83
C GLN A 127 -5.10 9.84 9.46
N SER A 128 -5.45 11.11 9.22
CA SER A 128 -5.95 11.58 7.92
C SER A 128 -4.88 11.70 6.84
N MET A 129 -3.60 11.53 7.20
CA MET A 129 -2.43 11.56 6.32
C MET A 129 -1.90 10.15 6.02
N ASP A 130 -2.44 9.09 6.66
CA ASP A 130 -1.99 7.70 6.56
C ASP A 130 -2.37 7.08 5.21
N VAL A 131 -1.45 7.22 4.26
CA VAL A 131 -1.55 6.66 2.92
C VAL A 131 -1.50 5.13 2.95
N LEU A 132 -0.69 4.56 3.84
CA LEU A 132 -0.52 3.10 3.91
C LEU A 132 -1.82 2.42 4.29
N SER A 133 -2.53 2.94 5.31
CA SER A 133 -3.84 2.40 5.70
C SER A 133 -4.89 2.60 4.61
N SER A 134 -4.89 3.75 3.93
CA SER A 134 -5.81 4.02 2.83
C SER A 134 -5.63 3.02 1.68
N MET A 135 -4.39 2.78 1.27
CA MET A 135 -4.09 1.86 0.17
C MET A 135 -4.24 0.39 0.58
N ALA A 136 -3.87 0.04 1.82
CA ALA A 136 -4.07 -1.31 2.35
C ALA A 136 -5.55 -1.71 2.41
N ALA A 137 -6.45 -0.79 2.77
CA ALA A 137 -7.89 -1.06 2.75
C ALA A 137 -8.38 -1.41 1.34
N ILE A 138 -7.94 -0.69 0.32
CA ILE A 138 -8.30 -0.98 -1.08
C ILE A 138 -7.70 -2.31 -1.53
N ALA A 139 -6.43 -2.58 -1.18
CA ALA A 139 -5.79 -3.85 -1.51
C ALA A 139 -6.52 -5.04 -0.89
N GLY A 140 -6.92 -4.94 0.39
CA GLY A 140 -7.72 -5.98 1.05
C GLY A 140 -9.08 -6.22 0.39
N TYR A 141 -9.77 -5.16 -0.03
CA TYR A 141 -11.01 -5.29 -0.81
C TYR A 141 -10.76 -6.00 -2.15
N ARG A 142 -9.79 -5.50 -2.93
CA ARG A 142 -9.50 -6.04 -4.27
C ARG A 142 -9.02 -7.48 -4.22
N SER A 143 -8.22 -7.86 -3.23
CA SER A 143 -7.74 -9.24 -3.09
C SER A 143 -8.87 -10.26 -3.06
N VAL A 144 -9.96 -9.94 -2.36
CA VAL A 144 -11.15 -10.82 -2.29
C VAL A 144 -11.89 -10.87 -3.63
N ILE A 145 -12.03 -9.73 -4.32
CA ILE A 145 -12.71 -9.66 -5.62
C ILE A 145 -11.94 -10.48 -6.67
N GLU A 146 -10.60 -10.35 -6.70
CA GLU A 146 -9.76 -11.15 -7.60
C GLU A 146 -9.84 -12.66 -7.27
N ALA A 147 -9.80 -13.00 -5.97
CA ALA A 147 -9.98 -14.39 -5.54
C ALA A 147 -11.33 -14.94 -5.96
N ALA A 148 -12.41 -14.17 -5.78
CA ALA A 148 -13.75 -14.59 -6.14
C ALA A 148 -13.92 -14.76 -7.65
N GLY A 149 -13.29 -13.90 -8.46
CA GLY A 149 -13.30 -13.99 -9.92
C GLY A 149 -12.53 -15.20 -10.47
N MET A 150 -11.50 -15.67 -9.76
CA MET A 150 -10.67 -16.80 -10.20
C MET A 150 -11.07 -18.15 -9.57
N LEU A 151 -11.80 -18.14 -8.45
CA LEU A 151 -12.25 -19.37 -7.80
C LEU A 151 -13.37 -20.04 -8.63
N PRO A 152 -13.24 -21.31 -9.05
CA PRO A 152 -14.29 -22.01 -9.76
C PRO A 152 -15.42 -22.50 -8.83
N LYS A 153 -15.81 -21.67 -7.85
CA LYS A 153 -16.80 -21.99 -6.82
C LYS A 153 -17.48 -20.70 -6.33
N TYR A 154 -18.75 -20.80 -5.93
CA TYR A 154 -19.48 -19.68 -5.32
C TYR A 154 -18.90 -19.30 -3.95
N PHE A 155 -18.82 -18.00 -3.68
CA PHE A 155 -18.51 -17.50 -2.33
C PHE A 155 -19.69 -17.73 -1.38
N PRO A 156 -20.95 -17.36 -1.70
CA PRO A 156 -22.08 -17.58 -0.81
C PRO A 156 -22.59 -19.00 -0.85
N MET A 157 -23.32 -19.38 0.19
CA MET A 157 -24.21 -20.52 0.14
C MET A 157 -25.35 -20.23 -0.85
N LEU A 158 -25.72 -21.22 -1.65
CA LEU A 158 -26.83 -21.12 -2.58
C LEU A 158 -27.72 -22.34 -2.46
N MET A 159 -29.03 -22.12 -2.36
CA MET A 159 -30.03 -23.17 -2.36
C MET A 159 -30.84 -23.14 -3.67
N THR A 160 -30.84 -24.23 -4.38
CA THR A 160 -31.58 -24.38 -5.64
C THR A 160 -32.43 -25.63 -5.63
N SER A 161 -33.33 -25.79 -6.62
CA SER A 161 -34.07 -27.03 -6.82
C SER A 161 -33.17 -28.25 -7.07
N ALA A 162 -31.93 -28.02 -7.55
CA ALA A 162 -30.95 -29.07 -7.79
C ALA A 162 -30.12 -29.44 -6.54
N GLY A 163 -30.29 -28.69 -5.44
CA GLY A 163 -29.56 -28.94 -4.20
C GLY A 163 -28.93 -27.70 -3.58
N THR A 164 -28.17 -27.92 -2.51
CA THR A 164 -27.46 -26.88 -1.75
C THR A 164 -25.99 -26.84 -2.14
N ILE A 165 -25.53 -25.67 -2.52
CA ILE A 165 -24.10 -25.36 -2.74
C ILE A 165 -23.52 -24.75 -1.44
N THR A 166 -22.49 -25.38 -0.89
CA THR A 166 -21.82 -24.88 0.31
C THR A 166 -20.97 -23.64 -0.01
N PRO A 167 -20.88 -22.68 0.92
CA PRO A 167 -20.08 -21.47 0.70
C PRO A 167 -18.58 -21.77 0.61
N ALA A 168 -17.84 -20.90 -0.05
CA ALA A 168 -16.38 -20.95 -0.04
C ALA A 168 -15.83 -20.72 1.37
N LYS A 169 -14.73 -21.40 1.67
CA LYS A 169 -13.95 -21.19 2.90
C LYS A 169 -12.75 -20.32 2.58
N VAL A 170 -12.65 -19.20 3.27
CA VAL A 170 -11.56 -18.22 3.11
C VAL A 170 -10.75 -18.18 4.39
N PHE A 171 -9.43 -18.26 4.25
CA PHE A 171 -8.49 -18.09 5.35
C PHE A 171 -7.61 -16.87 5.09
N VAL A 172 -7.61 -15.91 6.03
CA VAL A 172 -6.81 -14.69 5.94
C VAL A 172 -5.66 -14.77 6.92
N ILE A 173 -4.45 -14.59 6.43
CA ILE A 173 -3.20 -14.60 7.21
C ILE A 173 -2.69 -13.17 7.31
N GLY A 174 -2.72 -12.61 8.52
CA GLY A 174 -2.50 -11.21 8.81
C GLY A 174 -3.82 -10.43 8.93
N ALA A 175 -4.06 -9.82 10.09
CA ALA A 175 -5.28 -9.06 10.41
C ALA A 175 -4.96 -7.56 10.63
N GLY A 176 -4.04 -7.00 9.84
CA GLY A 176 -3.87 -5.56 9.69
C GLY A 176 -5.01 -4.94 8.87
N VAL A 177 -4.85 -3.68 8.44
CA VAL A 177 -5.89 -2.96 7.68
C VAL A 177 -6.33 -3.74 6.42
N ALA A 178 -5.38 -4.26 5.64
CA ALA A 178 -5.69 -5.07 4.45
C ALA A 178 -6.43 -6.37 4.82
N GLY A 179 -5.94 -7.09 5.83
CA GLY A 179 -6.55 -8.33 6.28
C GLY A 179 -7.96 -8.15 6.82
N LEU A 180 -8.20 -7.16 7.68
CA LEU A 180 -9.53 -6.85 8.20
C LEU A 180 -10.51 -6.45 7.10
N MET A 181 -10.04 -5.69 6.10
CA MET A 181 -10.87 -5.35 4.95
C MET A 181 -11.17 -6.57 4.08
N ALA A 182 -10.17 -7.46 3.88
CA ALA A 182 -10.37 -8.72 3.17
C ALA A 182 -11.40 -9.61 3.89
N ILE A 183 -11.28 -9.76 5.23
CA ILE A 183 -12.23 -10.48 6.06
C ILE A 183 -13.65 -9.92 5.87
N ALA A 184 -13.82 -8.61 6.06
CA ALA A 184 -15.11 -7.94 5.94
C ALA A 184 -15.72 -8.10 4.54
N THR A 185 -14.89 -8.02 3.50
CA THR A 185 -15.33 -8.17 2.10
C THR A 185 -15.74 -9.62 1.81
N ALA A 186 -14.95 -10.62 2.20
CA ALA A 186 -15.26 -12.02 2.00
C ALA A 186 -16.54 -12.44 2.76
N LYS A 187 -16.74 -11.90 3.97
CA LYS A 187 -18.00 -12.08 4.73
C LYS A 187 -19.20 -11.50 4.00
N ARG A 188 -19.07 -10.27 3.45
CA ARG A 188 -20.16 -9.66 2.65
C ARG A 188 -20.48 -10.44 1.41
N LEU A 189 -19.51 -11.11 0.78
CA LEU A 189 -19.76 -12.04 -0.33
C LEU A 189 -20.33 -13.38 0.11
N GLY A 190 -20.51 -13.63 1.41
CA GLY A 190 -21.15 -14.82 1.96
C GLY A 190 -20.24 -16.01 2.21
N ALA A 191 -18.93 -15.83 2.18
CA ALA A 191 -17.95 -16.86 2.52
C ALA A 191 -17.94 -17.19 4.03
N VAL A 192 -17.49 -18.38 4.37
CA VAL A 192 -17.07 -18.75 5.72
C VAL A 192 -15.61 -18.30 5.89
N VAL A 193 -15.39 -17.33 6.77
CA VAL A 193 -14.09 -16.69 6.92
C VAL A 193 -13.47 -17.01 8.27
N GLU A 194 -12.22 -17.43 8.24
CA GLU A 194 -11.35 -17.60 9.38
C GLU A 194 -10.08 -16.76 9.17
N ALA A 195 -9.46 -16.29 10.25
CA ALA A 195 -8.28 -15.47 10.17
C ALA A 195 -7.27 -15.81 11.26
N TYR A 196 -6.01 -15.57 10.97
CA TYR A 196 -4.88 -15.72 11.89
C TYR A 196 -3.99 -14.47 11.86
N ASP A 197 -3.49 -14.09 13.01
CA ASP A 197 -2.43 -13.09 13.16
C ASP A 197 -1.52 -13.48 14.33
N THR A 198 -0.26 -13.09 14.27
CA THR A 198 0.70 -13.32 15.36
C THR A 198 0.43 -12.45 16.59
N ARG A 199 -0.31 -11.34 16.42
CA ARG A 199 -0.66 -10.38 17.46
C ARG A 199 -1.99 -10.76 18.11
N PRO A 200 -2.02 -11.18 19.39
CA PRO A 200 -3.28 -11.53 20.07
C PRO A 200 -4.26 -10.36 20.17
N ALA A 201 -3.77 -9.13 20.22
CA ALA A 201 -4.58 -7.91 20.35
C ALA A 201 -5.58 -7.70 19.19
N VAL A 202 -5.36 -8.30 18.01
CA VAL A 202 -6.29 -8.14 16.87
C VAL A 202 -7.45 -9.14 16.86
N LYS A 203 -7.50 -10.09 17.81
CA LYS A 203 -8.57 -11.11 17.91
C LYS A 203 -9.97 -10.48 17.93
N GLU A 204 -10.18 -9.52 18.83
CA GLU A 204 -11.47 -8.83 18.96
C GLU A 204 -11.86 -8.10 17.67
N GLN A 205 -10.88 -7.53 16.94
CA GLN A 205 -11.13 -6.86 15.67
C GLN A 205 -11.59 -7.85 14.60
N VAL A 206 -10.96 -9.03 14.51
CA VAL A 206 -11.35 -10.11 13.59
C VAL A 206 -12.76 -10.61 13.90
N GLU A 207 -13.07 -10.86 15.17
CA GLU A 207 -14.39 -11.32 15.60
C GLU A 207 -15.48 -10.26 15.37
N SER A 208 -15.16 -8.98 15.54
CA SER A 208 -16.09 -7.86 15.30
C SER A 208 -16.52 -7.74 13.83
N VAL A 209 -15.70 -8.14 12.89
CA VAL A 209 -16.05 -8.19 11.45
C VAL A 209 -16.65 -9.54 11.03
N GLY A 210 -16.93 -10.41 11.99
CA GLY A 210 -17.70 -11.64 11.82
C GLY A 210 -16.92 -12.86 11.36
N ALA A 211 -15.59 -12.87 11.47
CA ALA A 211 -14.75 -14.03 11.20
C ALA A 211 -14.39 -14.76 12.50
N LYS A 212 -13.98 -16.02 12.37
CA LYS A 212 -13.41 -16.79 13.48
C LYS A 212 -11.91 -16.56 13.53
N PHE A 213 -11.39 -16.13 14.67
CA PHE A 213 -9.96 -16.07 14.91
C PHE A 213 -9.41 -17.47 15.21
N ILE A 214 -8.29 -17.81 14.57
CA ILE A 214 -7.57 -19.08 14.77
C ILE A 214 -6.35 -18.79 15.62
N GLU A 215 -6.23 -19.48 16.73
CA GLU A 215 -5.07 -19.43 17.62
C GLU A 215 -4.18 -20.64 17.35
N PHE A 216 -2.90 -20.39 17.12
CA PHE A 216 -1.87 -21.42 17.09
C PHE A 216 -1.12 -21.43 18.43
N ASP A 217 -0.62 -22.60 18.83
CA ASP A 217 0.17 -22.76 20.07
C ASP A 217 1.61 -22.27 19.81
N LEU A 218 1.79 -20.94 19.83
CA LEU A 218 3.04 -20.23 19.56
C LEU A 218 3.29 -19.18 20.65
N GLU A 219 4.56 -18.96 20.98
CA GLU A 219 4.95 -17.89 21.89
C GLU A 219 4.88 -16.53 21.18
N THR A 220 3.81 -15.76 21.42
CA THR A 220 3.52 -14.47 20.73
C THR A 220 3.60 -13.26 21.65
N ALA A 221 4.15 -13.38 22.86
CA ALA A 221 4.15 -12.32 23.87
C ALA A 221 4.84 -11.00 23.44
N ASP A 222 5.74 -11.03 22.44
CA ASP A 222 6.47 -9.86 21.91
C ASP A 222 6.36 -9.76 20.38
N ALA A 223 5.15 -9.98 19.85
CA ALA A 223 4.91 -10.08 18.42
C ALA A 223 4.61 -8.72 17.71
N GLU A 224 4.55 -7.60 18.46
CA GLU A 224 4.15 -6.29 17.94
C GLU A 224 5.22 -5.22 18.20
N ASP A 225 5.46 -4.34 17.21
CA ASP A 225 6.34 -3.17 17.37
C ASP A 225 5.56 -1.93 17.85
N ALA A 226 6.28 -0.83 18.14
CA ALA A 226 5.68 0.42 18.59
C ALA A 226 4.75 1.07 17.53
N GLY A 227 4.84 0.69 16.27
CA GLY A 227 4.00 1.15 15.16
C GLY A 227 2.76 0.26 14.92
N GLY A 228 2.56 -0.80 15.73
CA GLY A 228 1.45 -1.73 15.57
C GLY A 228 1.65 -2.75 14.43
N TYR A 229 2.89 -2.90 13.92
CA TYR A 229 3.24 -3.94 12.95
C TYR A 229 3.74 -5.20 13.65
N ALA A 230 3.57 -6.35 12.97
CA ALA A 230 4.16 -7.59 13.43
C ALA A 230 5.69 -7.51 13.36
N LYS A 231 6.37 -7.91 14.44
CA LYS A 231 7.83 -8.04 14.47
C LYS A 231 8.29 -9.29 13.73
N ALA A 232 9.51 -9.23 13.17
CA ALA A 232 10.19 -10.42 12.67
C ALA A 232 10.43 -11.41 13.81
N GLN A 233 10.12 -12.68 13.58
CA GLN A 233 10.27 -13.77 14.53
C GLN A 233 11.47 -14.65 14.16
N SER A 234 11.79 -15.63 15.00
CA SER A 234 12.87 -16.60 14.75
C SER A 234 12.48 -17.62 13.67
N ASP A 235 13.46 -18.24 13.03
CA ASP A 235 13.24 -19.32 12.07
C ASP A 235 12.51 -20.53 12.70
N GLU A 236 12.75 -20.82 13.98
CA GLU A 236 12.04 -21.86 14.71
C GLU A 236 10.56 -21.53 14.90
N PHE A 237 10.24 -20.27 15.20
CA PHE A 237 8.87 -19.78 15.28
C PHE A 237 8.16 -19.97 13.93
N TYR A 238 8.78 -19.55 12.81
CA TYR A 238 8.18 -19.71 11.49
C TYR A 238 7.97 -21.18 11.11
N LYS A 239 8.86 -22.08 11.48
CA LYS A 239 8.67 -23.53 11.25
C LYS A 239 7.47 -24.09 12.00
N LYS A 240 7.36 -23.81 13.31
CA LYS A 240 6.20 -24.22 14.10
C LYS A 240 4.89 -23.63 13.59
N GLN A 241 4.94 -22.36 13.19
CA GLN A 241 3.80 -21.68 12.57
C GLN A 241 3.35 -22.37 11.27
N GLN A 242 4.29 -22.71 10.39
CA GLN A 242 4.02 -23.42 9.14
C GLN A 242 3.40 -24.81 9.40
N GLU A 243 3.93 -25.58 10.37
CA GLU A 243 3.38 -26.90 10.73
C GLU A 243 1.91 -26.81 11.15
N GLN A 244 1.56 -25.87 12.04
CA GLN A 244 0.19 -25.69 12.51
C GLN A 244 -0.73 -25.11 11.42
N MET A 245 -0.19 -24.23 10.57
CA MET A 245 -0.91 -23.60 9.46
C MET A 245 -1.26 -24.60 8.36
N LYS A 246 -0.44 -25.63 8.13
CA LYS A 246 -0.60 -26.61 7.05
C LYS A 246 -2.01 -27.22 7.03
N ALA A 247 -2.48 -27.73 8.17
CA ALA A 247 -3.80 -28.34 8.28
C ALA A 247 -4.93 -27.35 7.95
N LYS A 248 -4.72 -26.06 8.23
CA LYS A 248 -5.67 -25.00 7.95
C LYS A 248 -5.71 -24.63 6.48
N VAL A 249 -4.56 -24.33 5.90
CA VAL A 249 -4.41 -23.94 4.49
C VAL A 249 -4.97 -25.01 3.56
N THR A 250 -4.72 -26.30 3.83
CA THR A 250 -5.21 -27.42 3.00
C THR A 250 -6.72 -27.65 3.11
N SER A 251 -7.39 -27.07 4.10
CA SER A 251 -8.85 -27.26 4.34
C SER A 251 -9.74 -26.19 3.72
N VAL A 252 -9.15 -25.13 3.13
CA VAL A 252 -9.87 -23.97 2.62
C VAL A 252 -9.83 -23.88 1.10
N ASP A 253 -10.68 -23.03 0.51
CA ASP A 253 -10.77 -22.81 -0.93
C ASP A 253 -9.94 -21.59 -1.37
N VAL A 254 -9.81 -20.59 -0.47
CA VAL A 254 -9.07 -19.35 -0.72
C VAL A 254 -8.18 -19.04 0.48
N VAL A 255 -6.94 -18.64 0.20
CA VAL A 255 -6.04 -18.04 1.19
C VAL A 255 -5.67 -16.63 0.74
N ILE A 256 -5.71 -15.67 1.67
CA ILE A 256 -5.23 -14.30 1.45
C ILE A 256 -4.14 -14.02 2.46
N THR A 257 -2.93 -13.70 1.98
CA THR A 257 -1.78 -13.41 2.83
C THR A 257 -1.48 -11.92 2.80
N THR A 258 -1.25 -11.35 3.98
CA THR A 258 -0.97 -9.91 4.15
C THR A 258 0.19 -9.65 5.09
N ALA A 259 1.02 -10.66 5.39
CA ALA A 259 2.12 -10.54 6.34
C ALA A 259 3.30 -9.79 5.71
N ALA A 260 3.49 -8.55 6.12
CA ALA A 260 4.60 -7.71 5.68
C ALA A 260 5.34 -7.13 6.88
N ILE A 261 6.66 -7.01 6.75
CA ILE A 261 7.53 -6.38 7.75
C ILE A 261 8.18 -5.19 7.07
N PRO A 262 8.02 -3.96 7.58
CA PRO A 262 8.61 -2.78 6.96
C PRO A 262 10.13 -2.92 6.76
N GLY A 263 10.62 -2.58 5.56
CA GLY A 263 12.04 -2.62 5.22
C GLY A 263 12.69 -4.00 5.11
N LYS A 264 11.89 -5.09 5.15
CA LYS A 264 12.39 -6.48 5.03
C LYS A 264 11.61 -7.25 3.95
N GLN A 265 12.19 -8.36 3.54
CA GLN A 265 11.46 -9.34 2.75
C GLN A 265 10.33 -9.98 3.57
N ALA A 266 9.24 -10.31 2.89
CA ALA A 266 8.11 -10.98 3.52
C ALA A 266 8.49 -12.40 3.96
N PRO A 267 8.01 -12.86 5.13
CA PRO A 267 8.25 -14.24 5.55
C PRO A 267 7.46 -15.21 4.68
N VAL A 268 8.07 -16.34 4.29
CA VAL A 268 7.37 -17.43 3.61
C VAL A 268 6.54 -18.19 4.62
N LEU A 269 5.22 -18.13 4.47
CA LEU A 269 4.24 -18.78 5.37
C LEU A 269 3.58 -19.99 4.74
N ILE A 270 3.43 -19.99 3.42
CA ILE A 270 2.85 -21.09 2.63
C ILE A 270 3.95 -21.71 1.79
N THR A 271 4.27 -22.95 2.11
CA THR A 271 5.35 -23.72 1.48
C THR A 271 4.84 -24.56 0.30
N ASP A 272 5.74 -25.07 -0.53
CA ASP A 272 5.40 -25.89 -1.70
C ASP A 272 4.63 -27.17 -1.32
N ASP A 273 4.99 -27.80 -0.22
CA ASP A 273 4.31 -28.99 0.29
C ASP A 273 2.87 -28.69 0.78
N MET A 274 2.60 -27.46 1.21
CA MET A 274 1.22 -27.00 1.48
C MET A 274 0.45 -26.82 0.18
N LEU A 275 1.07 -26.18 -0.84
CA LEU A 275 0.46 -26.01 -2.15
C LEU A 275 0.08 -27.36 -2.78
N GLN A 276 0.98 -28.34 -2.71
CA GLN A 276 0.75 -29.69 -3.20
C GLN A 276 -0.43 -30.39 -2.49
N ALA A 277 -0.64 -30.07 -1.22
CA ALA A 277 -1.70 -30.66 -0.40
C ALA A 277 -3.04 -29.90 -0.49
N MET A 278 -3.07 -28.69 -1.08
CA MET A 278 -4.31 -27.95 -1.32
C MET A 278 -5.17 -28.61 -2.40
N ARG A 279 -6.45 -28.28 -2.40
CA ARG A 279 -7.36 -28.78 -3.44
C ARG A 279 -7.07 -28.09 -4.78
N PRO A 280 -6.99 -28.84 -5.89
CA PRO A 280 -6.93 -28.23 -7.21
C PRO A 280 -8.11 -27.25 -7.43
N GLY A 281 -7.82 -26.09 -8.03
CA GLY A 281 -8.78 -25.01 -8.20
C GLY A 281 -8.84 -24.03 -7.03
N SER A 282 -8.11 -24.28 -5.91
CA SER A 282 -7.95 -23.30 -4.84
C SER A 282 -7.20 -22.06 -5.34
N VAL A 283 -7.40 -20.93 -4.65
CA VAL A 283 -6.79 -19.64 -5.00
C VAL A 283 -6.03 -19.08 -3.79
N ILE A 284 -4.83 -18.59 -4.03
CA ILE A 284 -4.06 -17.82 -3.05
C ILE A 284 -3.91 -16.41 -3.60
N VAL A 285 -4.13 -15.41 -2.77
CA VAL A 285 -3.82 -14.01 -3.06
C VAL A 285 -2.70 -13.57 -2.12
N ASP A 286 -1.55 -13.27 -2.69
CA ASP A 286 -0.37 -12.86 -1.93
C ASP A 286 -0.16 -11.35 -2.06
N LEU A 287 -0.58 -10.58 -1.02
CA LEU A 287 -0.41 -9.13 -0.98
C LEU A 287 1.03 -8.70 -0.67
N ALA A 288 1.89 -9.64 -0.31
CA ALA A 288 3.30 -9.39 -0.03
C ALA A 288 4.23 -9.75 -1.21
N ALA A 289 3.68 -10.13 -2.37
CA ALA A 289 4.44 -10.60 -3.54
C ALA A 289 5.54 -9.62 -3.99
N GLU A 290 5.31 -8.31 -3.91
CA GLU A 290 6.31 -7.27 -4.22
C GLU A 290 7.56 -7.37 -3.33
N ARG A 291 7.45 -7.99 -2.16
CA ARG A 291 8.53 -8.15 -1.16
C ARG A 291 8.97 -9.60 -0.97
N GLY A 292 8.90 -10.40 -2.01
CA GLY A 292 9.28 -11.81 -2.00
C GLY A 292 8.13 -12.78 -1.77
N GLY A 293 6.99 -12.29 -1.28
CA GLY A 293 5.77 -13.08 -1.08
C GLY A 293 5.74 -13.89 0.20
N ASN A 294 4.53 -14.14 0.69
CA ASN A 294 4.27 -15.07 1.79
C ASN A 294 4.07 -16.51 1.29
N THR A 295 3.97 -16.71 -0.02
CA THR A 295 3.69 -17.98 -0.66
C THR A 295 4.85 -18.39 -1.54
N GLU A 296 5.38 -19.57 -1.34
CA GLU A 296 6.45 -20.14 -2.15
C GLU A 296 5.99 -20.33 -3.61
N GLY A 297 6.70 -19.69 -4.53
CA GLY A 297 6.35 -19.66 -5.94
C GLY A 297 5.41 -18.52 -6.36
N ALA A 298 5.06 -17.60 -5.45
CA ALA A 298 4.45 -16.33 -5.84
C ALA A 298 5.42 -15.50 -6.70
N VAL A 299 4.91 -14.90 -7.78
CA VAL A 299 5.67 -14.02 -8.67
C VAL A 299 5.02 -12.65 -8.67
N ALA A 300 5.81 -11.62 -8.36
CA ALA A 300 5.34 -10.24 -8.31
C ALA A 300 4.78 -9.80 -9.67
N GLY A 301 3.57 -9.26 -9.68
CA GLY A 301 2.85 -8.80 -10.87
C GLY A 301 2.12 -9.88 -11.66
N GLU A 302 2.28 -11.16 -11.34
CA GLU A 302 1.76 -12.26 -12.14
C GLU A 302 0.71 -13.12 -11.41
N VAL A 303 -0.01 -13.91 -12.21
CA VAL A 303 -0.80 -15.05 -11.74
C VAL A 303 -0.11 -16.32 -12.22
N VAL A 304 0.31 -17.14 -11.27
CA VAL A 304 0.95 -18.43 -11.56
C VAL A 304 0.07 -19.58 -11.11
N GLU A 305 0.17 -20.73 -11.78
CA GLU A 305 -0.51 -21.95 -11.35
C GLU A 305 0.54 -22.99 -10.94
N LYS A 306 0.43 -23.51 -9.72
CA LYS A 306 1.32 -24.53 -9.17
C LYS A 306 0.51 -25.60 -8.44
N HIS A 307 0.71 -26.85 -8.78
CA HIS A 307 -0.06 -27.99 -8.24
C HIS A 307 -1.58 -27.85 -8.41
N GLY A 308 -2.06 -27.13 -9.44
CA GLY A 308 -3.47 -26.83 -9.64
C GLY A 308 -4.03 -25.73 -8.73
N VAL A 309 -3.17 -25.03 -7.98
CA VAL A 309 -3.50 -23.87 -7.15
C VAL A 309 -3.10 -22.60 -7.91
N ARG A 310 -4.00 -21.62 -8.02
CA ARG A 310 -3.70 -20.30 -8.61
C ARG A 310 -3.16 -19.36 -7.53
N ILE A 311 -1.99 -18.79 -7.79
CA ILE A 311 -1.33 -17.84 -6.89
C ILE A 311 -1.34 -16.48 -7.59
N ILE A 312 -2.04 -15.51 -7.01
CA ILE A 312 -2.18 -14.15 -7.53
C ILE A 312 -1.18 -13.27 -6.78
N GLY A 313 -0.14 -12.83 -7.48
CA GLY A 313 0.94 -11.98 -6.97
C GLY A 313 0.86 -10.53 -7.43
N TYR A 314 -0.32 -10.00 -7.75
CA TYR A 314 -0.46 -8.61 -8.21
C TYR A 314 0.14 -7.60 -7.21
N THR A 315 0.78 -6.56 -7.73
CA THR A 315 1.42 -5.50 -6.93
C THR A 315 0.68 -4.16 -7.04
N ASP A 316 -0.32 -4.10 -7.92
CA ASP A 316 -1.05 -2.91 -8.33
C ASP A 316 -2.49 -2.82 -7.77
N TYR A 317 -2.82 -3.57 -6.72
CA TYR A 317 -4.20 -3.65 -6.18
C TYR A 317 -4.88 -2.28 -5.99
N PRO A 318 -4.25 -1.26 -5.39
CA PRO A 318 -4.88 0.06 -5.29
C PRO A 318 -5.11 0.71 -6.64
N SER A 319 -4.19 0.54 -7.60
CA SER A 319 -4.29 1.06 -8.96
C SER A 319 -5.48 0.46 -9.73
N ARG A 320 -5.83 -0.81 -9.47
CA ARG A 320 -7.03 -1.48 -10.03
C ARG A 320 -8.36 -0.89 -9.52
N SER A 321 -8.32 -0.01 -8.54
CA SER A 321 -9.45 0.77 -8.04
C SER A 321 -9.12 2.26 -8.07
N SER A 322 -8.52 2.71 -9.18
CA SER A 322 -7.87 4.01 -9.36
C SER A 322 -8.72 5.20 -8.93
N VAL A 323 -10.02 5.19 -9.16
CA VAL A 323 -10.93 6.29 -8.77
C VAL A 323 -10.90 6.50 -7.25
N HIS A 324 -11.22 5.49 -6.46
CA HIS A 324 -11.26 5.62 -5.00
C HIS A 324 -9.86 5.69 -4.40
N ALA A 325 -8.89 5.00 -5.01
CA ALA A 325 -7.50 5.07 -4.57
C ALA A 325 -6.93 6.49 -4.74
N SER A 326 -7.17 7.14 -5.88
CA SER A 326 -6.78 8.54 -6.09
C SER A 326 -7.51 9.48 -5.14
N GLN A 327 -8.79 9.23 -4.86
CA GLN A 327 -9.59 10.01 -3.93
C GLN A 327 -8.99 10.01 -2.50
N LEU A 328 -8.68 8.82 -1.98
CA LEU A 328 -8.09 8.67 -0.64
C LEU A 328 -6.66 9.21 -0.60
N TYR A 329 -5.84 8.85 -1.60
CA TYR A 329 -4.46 9.32 -1.70
C TYR A 329 -4.39 10.84 -1.76
N SER A 330 -5.18 11.46 -2.63
CA SER A 330 -5.24 12.91 -2.79
C SER A 330 -5.62 13.61 -1.48
N LYS A 331 -6.57 13.05 -0.72
CA LYS A 331 -6.92 13.59 0.59
C LYS A 331 -5.75 13.48 1.57
N ASN A 332 -5.08 12.32 1.61
CA ASN A 332 -3.96 12.09 2.52
C ASN A 332 -2.81 13.07 2.23
N ILE A 333 -2.34 13.16 0.98
CA ILE A 333 -1.22 14.03 0.59
C ILE A 333 -1.55 15.51 0.76
N THR A 334 -2.79 15.90 0.44
CA THR A 334 -3.26 17.28 0.64
C THR A 334 -3.27 17.64 2.12
N THR A 335 -3.78 16.77 2.98
CA THR A 335 -3.80 17.00 4.43
C THR A 335 -2.37 17.08 4.98
N PHE A 336 -1.47 16.21 4.49
CA PHE A 336 -0.05 16.23 4.85
C PHE A 336 0.60 17.56 4.47
N LEU A 337 0.41 18.05 3.23
CA LEU A 337 0.97 19.33 2.84
C LEU A 337 0.40 20.49 3.66
N LEU A 338 -0.92 20.53 3.87
CA LEU A 338 -1.57 21.61 4.62
C LEU A 338 -1.12 21.68 6.09
N ASN A 339 -0.60 20.60 6.67
CA ASN A 339 0.05 20.62 7.99
C ASN A 339 1.32 21.51 7.99
N MET A 340 1.96 21.67 6.83
CA MET A 340 3.17 22.50 6.65
C MET A 340 2.86 23.90 6.12
N VAL A 341 1.58 24.24 5.90
CA VAL A 341 1.17 25.58 5.42
C VAL A 341 0.53 26.34 6.56
N LYS A 342 1.14 27.43 6.98
CA LYS A 342 0.64 28.36 8.02
C LYS A 342 0.58 29.77 7.41
N GLU A 343 -0.54 30.45 7.55
CA GLU A 343 -0.72 31.83 7.04
C GLU A 343 -0.32 31.94 5.55
N GLU A 344 -0.76 30.99 4.72
CA GLU A 344 -0.44 30.88 3.28
C GLU A 344 1.07 30.68 2.98
N GLN A 345 1.89 30.41 3.96
CA GLN A 345 3.31 30.15 3.80
C GLN A 345 3.64 28.69 4.09
N PHE A 346 4.34 28.04 3.17
CA PHE A 346 4.90 26.71 3.37
C PHE A 346 6.20 26.78 4.16
N ALA A 347 6.34 25.96 5.19
CA ALA A 347 7.56 25.84 5.96
C ALA A 347 7.79 24.39 6.40
N ILE A 348 9.02 23.92 6.28
CA ILE A 348 9.47 22.62 6.80
C ILE A 348 9.87 22.84 8.27
N ASP A 349 8.96 22.54 9.17
CA ASP A 349 9.15 22.68 10.62
C ASP A 349 9.70 21.35 11.18
N LEU A 350 11.00 21.31 11.46
CA LEU A 350 11.69 20.11 11.97
C LEU A 350 11.33 19.74 13.42
N GLU A 351 10.63 20.63 14.14
CA GLU A 351 10.11 20.34 15.47
C GLU A 351 8.75 19.61 15.41
N ASP A 352 8.04 19.66 14.26
CA ASP A 352 6.83 18.87 14.05
C ASP A 352 7.19 17.40 13.81
N GLU A 353 6.71 16.50 14.67
CA GLU A 353 7.00 15.06 14.61
C GLU A 353 6.53 14.39 13.31
N ILE A 354 5.45 14.91 12.66
CA ILE A 354 4.95 14.38 11.37
C ILE A 354 5.94 14.77 10.26
N VAL A 355 6.36 16.02 10.24
CA VAL A 355 7.33 16.54 9.25
C VAL A 355 8.67 15.83 9.42
N LYS A 356 9.21 15.79 10.64
CA LYS A 356 10.48 15.15 10.97
C LYS A 356 10.46 13.66 10.65
N GLY A 357 9.37 12.95 11.03
CA GLY A 357 9.24 11.51 10.83
C GLY A 357 9.13 11.08 9.37
N SER A 358 8.68 11.97 8.46
CA SER A 358 8.50 11.67 7.03
C SER A 358 9.55 12.29 6.12
N LEU A 359 10.42 13.17 6.63
CA LEU A 359 11.48 13.84 5.87
C LEU A 359 12.67 12.91 5.66
N LEU A 360 12.94 12.55 4.40
CA LEU A 360 14.01 11.63 4.02
C LEU A 360 15.29 12.36 3.63
N THR A 361 15.16 13.41 2.80
CA THR A 361 16.26 14.23 2.31
C THR A 361 15.97 15.71 2.52
N HIS A 362 16.96 16.50 2.90
CA HIS A 362 16.85 17.94 3.09
C HIS A 362 18.24 18.60 3.00
N ASP A 363 18.31 19.80 2.42
CA ASP A 363 19.52 20.60 2.30
C ASP A 363 20.76 19.83 1.79
N GLY A 364 20.54 18.93 0.83
CA GLY A 364 21.63 18.16 0.22
C GLY A 364 22.09 16.94 1.05
N GLN A 365 21.34 16.54 2.05
CA GLN A 365 21.66 15.41 2.92
C GLN A 365 20.49 14.44 3.04
N VAL A 366 20.79 13.16 3.30
CA VAL A 366 19.83 12.19 3.80
C VAL A 366 19.73 12.36 5.32
N VAL A 367 18.54 12.73 5.80
CA VAL A 367 18.34 13.16 7.20
C VAL A 367 17.58 12.16 8.05
N HIS A 368 16.83 11.24 7.43
CA HIS A 368 15.93 10.30 8.14
C HIS A 368 16.71 9.28 8.96
N GLU A 369 16.31 9.11 10.24
CA GLU A 369 17.01 8.28 11.23
C GLU A 369 17.17 6.81 10.82
N MET A 370 16.19 6.23 10.12
CA MET A 370 16.25 4.83 9.68
C MET A 370 16.96 4.65 8.32
N ILE A 371 16.98 5.67 7.47
CA ILE A 371 17.54 5.57 6.11
C ILE A 371 19.02 5.96 6.07
N LYS A 372 19.41 7.00 6.80
CA LYS A 372 20.78 7.47 6.84
C LYS A 372 21.81 6.37 7.19
N PRO A 373 21.60 5.52 8.23
CA PRO A 373 22.54 4.45 8.55
C PRO A 373 22.68 3.40 7.43
N LEU A 374 21.59 3.15 6.66
CA LEU A 374 21.62 2.20 5.54
C LEU A 374 22.48 2.74 4.37
N MET A 375 22.45 4.04 4.13
CA MET A 375 23.31 4.69 3.14
C MET A 375 24.79 4.58 3.52
N GLU A 376 25.12 4.73 4.81
CA GLU A 376 26.49 4.66 5.33
C GLU A 376 27.06 3.22 5.32
N GLN A 377 26.20 2.18 5.41
CA GLN A 377 26.61 0.76 5.35
C GLN A 377 26.80 0.25 3.92
N GLY A 378 26.17 0.89 2.92
CA GLY A 378 26.24 0.51 1.52
C GLY A 378 27.28 1.27 0.68
N ALA A 379 28.05 2.19 1.30
CA ALA A 379 29.04 3.04 0.66
C ALA A 379 30.48 2.40 0.77
#